data_5be3cbbf9ecb6802a45e6f58af41631d
#
_entry.id   5be3cbbf9ecb6802a45e6f58af41631d
#
_cell.length_a   1.000
_cell.length_b   1.000
_cell.length_c   1.000
_cell.angle_alpha   90.00
_cell.angle_beta   90.00
_cell.angle_gamma   90.00
#
_symmetry.space_group_name_H-M   'P 1'
#
loop_
_entity.id
_entity.type
_entity.pdbx_description
1 polymer ?
#
loop_
_entity_poly.entity_id
_entity_poly.type
_entity_poly.pdbx_seq_one_letter_code
_entity_poly.pdbx_strand_id
1 'polypeptide(L)'
;MAKKHSLSVENIDQVAIDFIATKPSYSIKITDCQEGKLKKIAITHNKETGILNCFINGGQVSYSTQGKAHLKGICEECWNVILQNTSIPCPDKKSFTAKGISEEDFDAFIDVLSESDEIEITTVNTDNNPAIRNQYHLKGKYDAKVSIIFYNNGTLFLQGAVTAFYIELITEIMETISSVPTEVMEDFLAIQPLVGCVIE
;
A
#
# COMPACT_ATOMS: atom_id res chain seq x y z
N MET A 1 6.16 5.10 -19.69
CA MET A 1 6.03 4.22 -18.50
C MET A 1 4.87 4.74 -17.66
N ALA A 2 3.87 3.92 -17.38
CA ALA A 2 2.79 4.32 -16.46
C ALA A 2 3.42 4.48 -15.06
N LYS A 3 3.17 5.63 -14.41
CA LYS A 3 3.57 5.83 -13.02
C LYS A 3 2.80 4.83 -12.16
N LYS A 4 3.51 4.06 -11.34
CA LYS A 4 2.90 3.24 -10.31
C LYS A 4 2.56 4.13 -9.12
N HIS A 5 1.37 3.94 -8.56
CA HIS A 5 0.88 4.69 -7.42
C HIS A 5 0.58 3.71 -6.29
N SER A 6 0.91 4.08 -5.07
CA SER A 6 0.42 3.38 -3.89
C SER A 6 -0.96 3.94 -3.57
N LEU A 7 -1.96 3.08 -3.44
CA LEU A 7 -3.35 3.47 -3.22
C LEU A 7 -3.93 2.76 -2.00
N SER A 8 -4.81 3.44 -1.28
CA SER A 8 -5.77 2.77 -0.43
C SER A 8 -6.84 2.15 -1.32
N VAL A 9 -6.85 0.83 -1.41
CA VAL A 9 -7.75 0.10 -2.32
C VAL A 9 -9.21 0.16 -1.86
N GLU A 10 -9.44 0.35 -0.57
CA GLU A 10 -10.77 0.38 0.03
C GLU A 10 -11.60 1.57 -0.46
N ASN A 11 -10.96 2.68 -0.77
CA ASN A 11 -11.64 3.91 -1.18
C ASN A 11 -11.89 4.01 -2.70
N ILE A 12 -11.28 3.16 -3.54
CA ILE A 12 -11.42 3.25 -5.01
C ILE A 12 -12.90 3.19 -5.43
N ASP A 13 -13.66 2.28 -4.82
CA ASP A 13 -15.05 2.04 -5.19
C ASP A 13 -15.91 3.25 -4.84
N GLN A 14 -15.78 3.78 -3.63
CA GLN A 14 -16.55 4.93 -3.18
C GLN A 14 -16.23 6.17 -4.01
N VAL A 15 -14.94 6.45 -4.25
CA VAL A 15 -14.52 7.59 -5.05
C VAL A 15 -15.05 7.49 -6.50
N ALA A 16 -15.03 6.30 -7.10
CA ALA A 16 -15.57 6.10 -8.43
C ALA A 16 -17.11 6.30 -8.49
N ILE A 17 -17.83 5.84 -7.46
CA ILE A 17 -19.26 6.03 -7.31
C ILE A 17 -19.60 7.52 -7.19
N ASP A 18 -18.90 8.25 -6.31
CA ASP A 18 -19.09 9.66 -6.06
C ASP A 18 -18.81 10.49 -7.33
N PHE A 19 -17.73 10.16 -8.05
CA PHE A 19 -17.43 10.79 -9.33
C PHE A 19 -18.57 10.63 -10.34
N ILE A 20 -19.11 9.42 -10.49
CA ILE A 20 -20.22 9.18 -11.44
C ILE A 20 -21.51 9.80 -10.94
N ALA A 21 -21.76 9.93 -9.64
CA ALA A 21 -22.91 10.61 -9.10
C ALA A 21 -22.99 12.09 -9.54
N THR A 22 -21.86 12.73 -9.86
CA THR A 22 -21.83 14.08 -10.45
C THR A 22 -22.26 14.13 -11.93
N LYS A 23 -22.44 12.99 -12.59
CA LYS A 23 -22.74 12.85 -14.01
C LYS A 23 -24.04 12.06 -14.23
N PRO A 24 -25.23 12.68 -14.09
CA PRO A 24 -26.52 11.97 -13.99
C PRO A 24 -26.91 11.14 -15.22
N SER A 25 -26.27 11.36 -16.37
CA SER A 25 -26.49 10.56 -17.59
C SER A 25 -25.65 9.29 -17.66
N TYR A 26 -24.78 9.07 -16.70
CA TYR A 26 -23.91 7.90 -16.64
C TYR A 26 -24.33 6.97 -15.51
N SER A 27 -24.10 5.68 -15.70
CA SER A 27 -24.22 4.67 -14.65
C SER A 27 -22.92 3.93 -14.48
N ILE A 28 -22.69 3.37 -13.27
CA ILE A 28 -21.48 2.67 -12.90
C ILE A 28 -21.82 1.26 -12.40
N LYS A 29 -20.95 0.31 -12.75
CA LYS A 29 -20.92 -1.03 -12.14
C LYS A 29 -19.48 -1.38 -11.82
N ILE A 30 -19.18 -1.72 -10.56
CA ILE A 30 -17.86 -2.15 -10.11
C ILE A 30 -17.89 -3.66 -9.89
N THR A 31 -16.83 -4.34 -10.29
CA THR A 31 -16.69 -5.79 -10.15
C THR A 31 -15.25 -6.09 -9.74
N ASP A 32 -15.10 -6.79 -8.63
CA ASP A 32 -13.83 -7.35 -8.21
C ASP A 32 -13.55 -8.63 -8.97
N CYS A 33 -12.35 -8.73 -9.53
CA CYS A 33 -11.87 -9.86 -10.29
C CYS A 33 -10.50 -10.31 -9.76
N GLN A 34 -10.14 -11.58 -10.00
CA GLN A 34 -8.83 -12.11 -9.65
C GLN A 34 -8.49 -11.93 -8.16
N GLU A 35 -9.42 -12.28 -7.28
CA GLU A 35 -9.22 -12.21 -5.81
C GLU A 35 -8.79 -10.80 -5.35
N GLY A 36 -9.41 -9.75 -5.90
CA GLY A 36 -9.12 -8.36 -5.56
C GLY A 36 -7.92 -7.74 -6.30
N LYS A 37 -7.20 -8.51 -7.14
CA LYS A 37 -6.06 -7.97 -7.91
C LYS A 37 -6.46 -7.14 -9.13
N LEU A 38 -7.74 -7.16 -9.48
CA LEU A 38 -8.31 -6.38 -10.58
C LEU A 38 -9.69 -5.87 -10.18
N LYS A 39 -9.84 -4.54 -10.10
CA LYS A 39 -11.14 -3.88 -10.05
C LYS A 39 -11.53 -3.42 -11.44
N LYS A 40 -12.70 -3.87 -11.90
CA LYS A 40 -13.26 -3.51 -13.20
C LYS A 40 -14.41 -2.54 -12.99
N ILE A 41 -14.23 -1.29 -13.40
CA ILE A 41 -15.22 -0.22 -13.32
C ILE A 41 -15.82 -0.02 -14.70
N ALA A 42 -17.06 -0.44 -14.87
CA ALA A 42 -17.83 -0.27 -16.11
C ALA A 42 -18.69 1.00 -16.02
N ILE A 43 -18.45 1.96 -16.88
CA ILE A 43 -19.17 3.25 -16.97
C ILE A 43 -20.03 3.22 -18.23
N THR A 44 -21.34 3.33 -18.08
CA THR A 44 -22.30 3.21 -19.19
C THR A 44 -23.01 4.54 -19.43
N HIS A 45 -23.11 4.92 -20.71
CA HIS A 45 -23.86 6.06 -21.19
C HIS A 45 -24.54 5.70 -22.53
N ASN A 46 -25.82 5.95 -22.67
CA ASN A 46 -26.61 5.68 -23.90
C ASN A 46 -26.41 4.23 -24.44
N LYS A 47 -26.43 3.23 -23.55
CA LYS A 47 -26.22 1.79 -23.87
C LYS A 47 -24.81 1.43 -24.32
N GLU A 48 -23.89 2.36 -24.34
CA GLU A 48 -22.47 2.12 -24.60
C GLU A 48 -21.70 2.05 -23.28
N THR A 49 -20.70 1.17 -23.20
CA THR A 49 -19.93 0.95 -21.98
C THR A 49 -18.45 1.19 -22.23
N GLY A 50 -17.86 2.04 -21.40
CA GLY A 50 -16.42 2.15 -21.22
C GLY A 50 -15.98 1.35 -20.00
N ILE A 51 -14.77 0.86 -20.01
CA ILE A 51 -14.21 0.06 -18.91
C ILE A 51 -12.90 0.68 -18.46
N LEU A 52 -12.82 0.96 -17.17
CA LEU A 52 -11.59 1.26 -16.46
C LEU A 52 -11.19 0.00 -15.69
N ASN A 53 -10.05 -0.57 -16.03
CA ASN A 53 -9.45 -1.67 -15.28
C ASN A 53 -8.38 -1.09 -14.35
N CYS A 54 -8.53 -1.30 -13.05
CA CYS A 54 -7.55 -0.96 -12.02
C CYS A 54 -6.84 -2.25 -11.61
N PHE A 55 -5.57 -2.40 -11.98
CA PHE A 55 -4.74 -3.54 -11.63
C PHE A 55 -4.02 -3.25 -10.34
N ILE A 56 -4.20 -4.11 -9.33
CA ILE A 56 -3.62 -4.00 -8.00
C ILE A 56 -2.58 -5.08 -7.86
N ASN A 57 -1.34 -4.69 -7.65
CA ASN A 57 -0.25 -5.64 -7.51
C ASN A 57 0.75 -5.14 -6.47
N GLY A 58 0.87 -5.88 -5.38
CA GLY A 58 1.77 -5.53 -4.27
C GLY A 58 1.44 -4.15 -3.66
N GLY A 59 0.16 -3.78 -3.56
CA GLY A 59 -0.29 -2.48 -3.07
C GLY A 59 -0.06 -1.31 -4.03
N GLN A 60 0.46 -1.57 -5.23
CA GLN A 60 0.60 -0.58 -6.30
C GLN A 60 -0.50 -0.76 -7.33
N VAL A 61 -0.99 0.35 -7.88
CA VAL A 61 -2.07 0.33 -8.86
C VAL A 61 -1.61 0.90 -10.20
N SER A 62 -2.02 0.22 -11.25
CA SER A 62 -1.93 0.70 -12.63
C SER A 62 -3.30 0.56 -13.29
N TYR A 63 -3.52 1.24 -14.41
CA TYR A 63 -4.81 1.20 -15.07
C TYR A 63 -4.72 1.00 -16.57
N SER A 64 -5.84 0.55 -17.15
CA SER A 64 -6.09 0.60 -18.58
C SER A 64 -7.56 0.95 -18.85
N THR A 65 -7.83 1.58 -19.98
CA THR A 65 -9.18 1.97 -20.40
C THR A 65 -9.57 1.28 -21.70
N GLN A 66 -10.87 0.92 -21.83
CA GLN A 66 -11.44 0.34 -23.03
C GLN A 66 -12.77 1.03 -23.37
N GLY A 67 -13.16 1.00 -24.63
CA GLY A 67 -14.42 1.60 -25.09
C GLY A 67 -14.20 2.66 -26.17
N LYS A 68 -15.27 3.36 -26.56
CA LYS A 68 -15.21 4.49 -27.50
C LYS A 68 -14.48 5.68 -26.89
N ALA A 69 -13.95 6.57 -27.73
CA ALA A 69 -13.09 7.68 -27.30
C ALA A 69 -13.69 8.54 -26.17
N HIS A 70 -14.99 8.90 -26.27
CA HIS A 70 -15.64 9.70 -25.23
C HIS A 70 -15.76 8.97 -23.88
N LEU A 71 -16.01 7.64 -23.91
CA LEU A 71 -16.07 6.83 -22.69
C LEU A 71 -14.68 6.57 -22.09
N LYS A 72 -13.66 6.43 -22.93
CA LYS A 72 -12.28 6.38 -22.47
C LYS A 72 -11.90 7.66 -21.72
N GLY A 73 -12.30 8.83 -22.25
CA GLY A 73 -12.10 10.11 -21.58
C GLY A 73 -12.73 10.15 -20.20
N ILE A 74 -13.98 9.68 -20.05
CA ILE A 74 -14.65 9.60 -18.74
C ILE A 74 -13.95 8.60 -17.80
N CYS A 75 -13.49 7.46 -18.31
CA CYS A 75 -12.71 6.50 -17.52
C CYS A 75 -11.38 7.11 -17.03
N GLU A 76 -10.71 7.89 -17.87
CA GLU A 76 -9.47 8.60 -17.51
C GLU A 76 -9.71 9.72 -16.51
N GLU A 77 -10.81 10.48 -16.65
CA GLU A 77 -11.24 11.45 -15.64
C GLU A 77 -11.52 10.76 -14.30
N CYS A 78 -12.27 9.66 -14.31
CA CYS A 78 -12.54 8.85 -13.11
C CYS A 78 -11.23 8.39 -12.45
N TRP A 79 -10.30 7.86 -13.24
CA TRP A 79 -8.98 7.46 -12.73
C TRP A 79 -8.21 8.61 -12.09
N ASN A 80 -8.20 9.79 -12.70
CA ASN A 80 -7.53 10.95 -12.14
C ASN A 80 -8.16 11.39 -10.80
N VAL A 81 -9.49 11.31 -10.68
CA VAL A 81 -10.17 11.60 -9.41
C VAL A 81 -9.83 10.55 -8.34
N ILE A 82 -9.79 9.27 -8.72
CA ILE A 82 -9.32 8.19 -7.83
C ILE A 82 -7.91 8.50 -7.35
N LEU A 83 -6.97 8.82 -8.24
CA LEU A 83 -5.59 9.17 -7.86
C LEU A 83 -5.53 10.35 -6.89
N GLN A 84 -6.32 11.39 -7.11
CA GLN A 84 -6.32 12.59 -6.28
C GLN A 84 -6.84 12.34 -4.86
N ASN A 85 -7.77 11.39 -4.71
CA ASN A 85 -8.45 11.14 -3.43
C ASN A 85 -7.93 9.92 -2.67
N THR A 86 -7.24 9.00 -3.37
CA THR A 86 -6.80 7.74 -2.76
C THR A 86 -5.31 7.46 -2.92
N SER A 87 -4.57 8.26 -3.74
CA SER A 87 -3.15 8.01 -3.93
C SER A 87 -2.33 8.51 -2.75
N ILE A 88 -1.52 7.62 -2.23
CA ILE A 88 -0.46 7.97 -1.30
C ILE A 88 0.75 8.35 -2.14
N PRO A 89 1.33 9.56 -2.01
CA PRO A 89 2.57 9.89 -2.68
C PRO A 89 3.62 8.83 -2.33
N CYS A 90 4.20 8.17 -3.35
CA CYS A 90 5.27 7.20 -3.12
C CYS A 90 6.55 8.00 -2.85
N PRO A 91 7.07 8.07 -1.60
CA PRO A 91 8.34 8.70 -1.35
C PRO A 91 9.44 7.94 -2.09
N ASP A 92 10.49 8.66 -2.50
CA ASP A 92 11.64 8.07 -3.19
C ASP A 92 12.37 7.04 -2.31
N LYS A 93 12.20 7.12 -0.98
CA LYS A 93 12.84 6.26 0.01
C LYS A 93 12.04 4.95 0.15
N LYS A 94 12.62 3.88 -0.35
CA LYS A 94 12.06 2.51 -0.30
C LYS A 94 12.59 1.69 0.89
N SER A 95 13.20 2.33 1.85
CA SER A 95 13.75 1.68 3.04
C SER A 95 13.56 2.57 4.26
N PHE A 96 13.29 1.94 5.37
CA PHE A 96 13.24 2.54 6.69
C PHE A 96 14.31 1.89 7.55
N THR A 97 14.98 2.66 8.40
CA THR A 97 16.04 2.16 9.29
C THR A 97 15.85 2.76 10.67
N ALA A 98 15.76 1.91 11.69
CA ALA A 98 15.79 2.28 13.09
C ALA A 98 17.02 1.65 13.76
N LYS A 99 17.66 2.37 14.67
CA LYS A 99 18.85 1.89 15.40
C LYS A 99 18.58 1.91 16.90
N GLY A 100 19.31 1.09 17.63
CA GLY A 100 19.21 1.02 19.09
C GLY A 100 18.00 0.23 19.57
N ILE A 101 17.42 -0.60 18.70
CA ILE A 101 16.31 -1.48 19.05
C ILE A 101 16.83 -2.65 19.87
N SER A 102 16.21 -2.91 21.00
CA SER A 102 16.51 -4.09 21.79
C SER A 102 15.94 -5.36 21.13
N GLU A 103 16.49 -6.50 21.51
CA GLU A 103 15.94 -7.79 21.06
C GLU A 103 14.52 -8.00 21.56
N GLU A 104 14.26 -7.64 22.82
CA GLU A 104 12.96 -7.77 23.46
C GLU A 104 11.89 -6.92 22.73
N ASP A 105 12.23 -5.68 22.36
CA ASP A 105 11.31 -4.80 21.60
C ASP A 105 11.06 -5.37 20.20
N PHE A 106 12.11 -5.92 19.54
CA PHE A 106 11.94 -6.52 18.23
C PHE A 106 11.06 -7.78 18.27
N ASP A 107 11.29 -8.65 19.27
CA ASP A 107 10.49 -9.87 19.42
C ASP A 107 9.03 -9.52 19.74
N ALA A 108 8.76 -8.54 20.63
CA ALA A 108 7.41 -8.03 20.89
C ALA A 108 6.73 -7.50 19.63
N PHE A 109 7.44 -6.78 18.78
CA PHE A 109 6.92 -6.30 17.49
C PHE A 109 6.55 -7.46 16.56
N ILE A 110 7.39 -8.50 16.46
CA ILE A 110 7.09 -9.69 15.63
C ILE A 110 5.90 -10.47 16.20
N ASP A 111 5.78 -10.57 17.53
CA ASP A 111 4.65 -11.22 18.18
C ASP A 111 3.33 -10.50 17.83
N VAL A 112 3.28 -9.18 17.91
CA VAL A 112 2.10 -8.37 17.51
C VAL A 112 1.72 -8.64 16.05
N LEU A 113 2.70 -8.65 15.15
CA LEU A 113 2.43 -8.94 13.73
C LEU A 113 1.91 -10.37 13.51
N SER A 114 2.37 -11.32 14.34
CA SER A 114 1.99 -12.73 14.24
C SER A 114 0.56 -13.00 14.70
N GLU A 115 -0.03 -12.11 15.50
CA GLU A 115 -1.43 -12.18 15.92
C GLU A 115 -2.41 -11.74 14.81
N SER A 116 -1.90 -11.11 13.75
CA SER A 116 -2.74 -10.63 12.65
C SER A 116 -2.97 -11.73 11.60
N ASP A 117 -4.23 -12.11 11.39
CA ASP A 117 -4.64 -13.05 10.34
C ASP A 117 -4.43 -12.50 8.91
N GLU A 118 -4.13 -11.20 8.77
CA GLU A 118 -3.96 -10.52 7.49
C GLU A 118 -2.50 -10.49 7.02
N ILE A 119 -1.55 -10.92 7.88
CA ILE A 119 -0.11 -10.86 7.61
C ILE A 119 0.47 -12.27 7.55
N GLU A 120 0.99 -12.65 6.40
CA GLU A 120 1.76 -13.88 6.24
C GLU A 120 3.24 -13.59 6.53
N ILE A 121 3.82 -14.23 7.55
CA ILE A 121 5.22 -14.07 7.96
C ILE A 121 6.02 -15.30 7.54
N THR A 122 7.09 -15.10 6.78
CA THR A 122 8.01 -16.16 6.38
C THR A 122 9.42 -15.85 6.90
N THR A 123 9.97 -16.73 7.70
CA THR A 123 11.37 -16.62 8.16
C THR A 123 12.35 -16.93 7.04
N VAL A 124 13.39 -16.12 6.91
CA VAL A 124 14.46 -16.30 5.92
C VAL A 124 15.70 -16.88 6.64
N ASN A 125 16.34 -17.86 6.01
CA ASN A 125 17.60 -18.39 6.53
C ASN A 125 18.72 -17.35 6.40
N THR A 126 19.38 -17.02 7.51
CA THR A 126 20.44 -16.00 7.62
C THR A 126 21.82 -16.58 7.88
N ASP A 127 22.01 -17.92 7.83
CA ASP A 127 23.27 -18.60 8.16
C ASP A 127 24.49 -18.07 7.38
N ASN A 128 24.27 -17.53 6.19
CA ASN A 128 25.32 -16.98 5.34
C ASN A 128 25.73 -15.54 5.68
N ASN A 129 25.03 -14.87 6.61
CA ASN A 129 25.36 -13.52 7.03
C ASN A 129 25.31 -13.35 8.55
N PRO A 130 26.44 -13.51 9.24
CA PRO A 130 26.51 -13.48 10.70
C PRO A 130 26.17 -12.11 11.32
N ALA A 131 26.05 -11.05 10.53
CA ALA A 131 25.62 -9.75 11.04
C ALA A 131 24.09 -9.67 11.20
N ILE A 132 23.33 -10.51 10.50
CA ILE A 132 21.88 -10.56 10.56
C ILE A 132 21.48 -11.55 11.65
N ARG A 133 20.66 -11.09 12.59
CA ARG A 133 20.06 -11.94 13.62
C ARG A 133 18.82 -12.63 13.09
N ASN A 134 17.88 -11.83 12.59
CA ASN A 134 16.61 -12.32 12.08
C ASN A 134 16.27 -11.61 10.76
N GLN A 135 15.66 -12.36 9.85
CA GLN A 135 15.11 -11.81 8.62
C GLN A 135 13.76 -12.44 8.32
N TYR A 136 12.78 -11.60 8.00
CA TYR A 136 11.43 -12.01 7.65
C TYR A 136 11.00 -11.41 6.33
N HIS A 137 10.22 -12.16 5.58
CA HIS A 137 9.41 -11.63 4.48
C HIS A 137 7.97 -11.59 4.95
N LEU A 138 7.42 -10.39 4.96
CA LEU A 138 6.01 -10.15 5.28
C LEU A 138 5.22 -9.98 4.01
N LYS A 139 4.02 -10.54 3.99
CA LYS A 139 3.06 -10.38 2.92
C LYS A 139 1.72 -9.97 3.53
N GLY A 140 1.27 -8.77 3.22
CA GLY A 140 0.00 -8.21 3.62
C GLY A 140 -1.07 -8.33 2.53
N LYS A 141 -2.18 -7.63 2.72
CA LYS A 141 -3.27 -7.54 1.74
C LYS A 141 -2.74 -7.18 0.34
N TYR A 142 -3.42 -7.68 -0.68
CA TYR A 142 -3.14 -7.44 -2.10
C TYR A 142 -1.71 -7.84 -2.54
N ASP A 143 -1.11 -8.86 -1.87
CA ASP A 143 0.27 -9.31 -2.13
C ASP A 143 1.33 -8.22 -1.88
N ALA A 144 1.04 -7.21 -1.06
CA ALA A 144 2.05 -6.23 -0.64
C ALA A 144 3.16 -6.94 0.14
N LYS A 145 4.42 -6.70 -0.23
CA LYS A 145 5.58 -7.40 0.33
C LYS A 145 6.56 -6.43 0.95
N VAL A 146 7.00 -6.75 2.16
CA VAL A 146 8.04 -6.03 2.89
C VAL A 146 9.04 -7.03 3.46
N SER A 147 10.32 -6.72 3.33
CA SER A 147 11.40 -7.44 4.03
C SER A 147 11.75 -6.70 5.30
N ILE A 148 11.82 -7.43 6.41
CA ILE A 148 12.33 -6.94 7.69
C ILE A 148 13.64 -7.65 7.98
N ILE A 149 14.67 -6.89 8.34
CA ILE A 149 15.99 -7.40 8.72
C ILE A 149 16.36 -6.79 10.06
N PHE A 150 16.64 -7.62 11.04
CA PHE A 150 17.15 -7.21 12.34
C PHE A 150 18.60 -7.66 12.49
N TYR A 151 19.48 -6.70 12.74
CA TYR A 151 20.92 -6.93 12.87
C TYR A 151 21.33 -7.09 14.32
N ASN A 152 22.42 -7.84 14.57
CA ASN A 152 22.98 -8.05 15.91
C ASN A 152 23.39 -6.76 16.64
N ASN A 153 23.55 -5.66 15.95
CA ASN A 153 23.88 -4.35 16.53
C ASN A 153 22.62 -3.52 16.91
N GLY A 154 21.44 -4.14 16.92
CA GLY A 154 20.19 -3.45 17.22
C GLY A 154 19.66 -2.54 16.10
N THR A 155 20.10 -2.77 14.86
CA THR A 155 19.55 -2.05 13.68
C THR A 155 18.40 -2.84 13.09
N LEU A 156 17.24 -2.21 12.99
CA LEU A 156 16.06 -2.69 12.27
C LEU A 156 16.00 -2.02 10.90
N PHE A 157 15.85 -2.82 9.85
CA PHE A 157 15.79 -2.34 8.48
C PHE A 157 14.57 -2.92 7.76
N LEU A 158 13.73 -2.04 7.21
CA LEU A 158 12.60 -2.41 6.38
C LEU A 158 12.87 -2.03 4.93
N GLN A 159 12.56 -2.94 4.02
CA GLN A 159 12.67 -2.72 2.58
C GLN A 159 11.42 -3.23 1.86
N GLY A 160 10.85 -2.39 1.01
CA GLY A 160 9.66 -2.75 0.23
C GLY A 160 9.16 -1.61 -0.64
N ALA A 161 8.09 -1.85 -1.39
CA ALA A 161 7.35 -0.77 -2.01
C ALA A 161 6.61 0.01 -0.92
N VAL A 162 6.62 1.33 -1.00
CA VAL A 162 5.84 2.17 -0.07
C VAL A 162 4.36 2.02 -0.44
N THR A 163 3.66 1.27 0.38
CA THR A 163 2.23 0.94 0.27
C THR A 163 1.57 1.27 1.61
N ALA A 164 0.24 1.19 1.69
CA ALA A 164 -0.47 1.28 2.96
C ALA A 164 0.13 0.30 3.98
N PHE A 165 0.29 -0.96 3.59
CA PHE A 165 0.90 -1.99 4.42
C PHE A 165 2.31 -1.63 4.93
N TYR A 166 3.16 -1.02 4.09
CA TYR A 166 4.49 -0.56 4.50
C TYR A 166 4.41 0.55 5.56
N ILE A 167 3.45 1.46 5.40
CA ILE A 167 3.23 2.58 6.32
C ILE A 167 2.67 2.06 7.66
N GLU A 168 1.72 1.13 7.62
CA GLU A 168 1.17 0.46 8.81
C GLU A 168 2.26 -0.22 9.62
N LEU A 169 3.19 -0.94 8.97
CA LEU A 169 4.33 -1.57 9.66
C LEU A 169 5.24 -0.54 10.34
N ILE A 170 5.51 0.61 9.72
CA ILE A 170 6.30 1.67 10.35
C ILE A 170 5.56 2.25 11.54
N THR A 171 4.25 2.47 11.43
CA THR A 171 3.43 2.95 12.54
C THR A 171 3.46 1.98 13.71
N GLU A 172 3.31 0.69 13.44
CA GLU A 172 3.38 -0.36 14.46
C GLU A 172 4.74 -0.40 15.17
N ILE A 173 5.84 -0.25 14.40
CA ILE A 173 7.19 -0.13 14.99
C ILE A 173 7.26 1.07 15.95
N MET A 174 6.70 2.21 15.56
CA MET A 174 6.73 3.42 16.36
C MET A 174 5.89 3.31 17.64
N GLU A 175 4.82 2.53 17.62
CA GLU A 175 3.94 2.31 18.75
C GLU A 175 4.46 1.25 19.72
N THR A 176 5.04 0.17 19.18
CA THR A 176 5.51 -0.99 19.98
C THR A 176 6.89 -0.73 20.57
N ILE A 177 7.77 -0.05 19.82
CA ILE A 177 9.16 0.16 20.25
C ILE A 177 9.28 1.48 21.02
N SER A 178 9.30 1.39 22.35
CA SER A 178 9.30 2.55 23.25
C SER A 178 10.57 3.41 23.21
N SER A 179 11.65 2.93 22.59
CA SER A 179 12.98 3.58 22.54
C SER A 179 13.39 4.03 21.14
N VAL A 180 12.46 4.45 20.30
CA VAL A 180 12.79 4.91 18.94
C VAL A 180 13.66 6.18 19.00
N PRO A 181 14.90 6.15 18.46
CA PRO A 181 15.79 7.31 18.48
C PRO A 181 15.21 8.49 17.70
N THR A 182 15.52 9.72 18.16
CA THR A 182 15.02 10.97 17.56
C THR A 182 15.30 11.07 16.04
N GLU A 183 16.41 10.49 15.57
CA GLU A 183 16.76 10.43 14.14
C GLU A 183 15.75 9.64 13.28
N VAL A 184 15.10 8.64 13.89
CA VAL A 184 14.04 7.84 13.24
C VAL A 184 12.75 8.62 13.17
N MET A 185 12.48 9.49 14.17
CA MET A 185 11.34 10.39 14.17
C MET A 185 11.34 11.35 12.96
N GLU A 186 12.50 11.82 12.51
CA GLU A 186 12.57 12.68 11.33
C GLU A 186 12.18 11.94 10.05
N ASP A 187 12.63 10.69 9.89
CA ASP A 187 12.23 9.83 8.76
C ASP A 187 10.73 9.47 8.83
N PHE A 188 10.19 9.25 10.04
CA PHE A 188 8.76 9.03 10.25
C PHE A 188 7.93 10.29 9.97
N LEU A 189 8.35 11.45 10.45
CA LEU A 189 7.68 12.73 10.18
C LEU A 189 7.62 13.06 8.68
N ALA A 190 8.60 12.60 7.89
CA ALA A 190 8.55 12.72 6.44
C ALA A 190 7.50 11.82 5.78
N ILE A 191 7.08 10.74 6.46
CA ILE A 191 6.07 9.78 6.01
C ILE A 191 4.69 10.09 6.64
N GLN A 192 4.65 10.78 7.77
CA GLN A 192 3.43 11.10 8.53
C GLN A 192 2.31 11.77 7.71
N PRO A 193 2.57 12.68 6.76
CA PRO A 193 1.53 13.19 5.86
C PRO A 193 0.87 12.11 5.01
N LEU A 194 1.52 10.96 4.84
CA LEU A 194 1.02 9.81 4.09
C LEU A 194 0.14 8.92 4.98
N VAL A 195 0.43 8.85 6.27
CA VAL A 195 -0.35 8.10 7.26
C VAL A 195 -1.73 8.73 7.45
N GLY A 196 -1.82 10.05 7.51
CA GLY A 196 -3.10 10.77 7.59
C GLY A 196 -4.03 10.58 6.38
N CYS A 197 -3.49 10.14 5.24
CA CYS A 197 -4.27 9.79 4.06
C CYS A 197 -4.78 8.34 4.07
N VAL A 198 -4.30 7.51 4.99
CA VAL A 198 -4.63 6.07 5.08
C VAL A 198 -5.66 5.79 6.18
N ILE A 199 -5.76 6.66 7.19
CA ILE A 199 -6.52 6.43 8.43
C ILE A 199 -7.91 7.11 8.41
N GLU A 200 -8.25 7.94 7.41
CA GLU A 200 -9.60 8.49 7.19
C GLU A 200 -10.37 7.66 6.14
#